data_ee9d47f42177e3ad9c0bad14eeccd2c5
#
_entry.id   ee9d47f42177e3ad9c0bad14eeccd2c5
#
_cell.length_a   1.000
_cell.length_b   1.000
_cell.length_c   1.000
_cell.angle_alpha   90.00
_cell.angle_beta   90.00
_cell.angle_gamma   90.00
#
_symmetry.space_group_name_H-M   'P 1'
#
loop_
_entity.id
_entity.type
_entity.pdbx_description
1 polymer ?
#
loop_
_entity_poly.entity_id
_entity_poly.type
_entity_poly.pdbx_seq_one_letter_code
_entity_poly.pdbx_strand_id
1 'polypeptide(L)'
;MTFNVAEALTDFTRRYVELWQEETGLPPASSDLYGIPSSCIERTGDGVVYWLPKLFSVHEKLSKVETALDIRLQDSIHDYYVTQLAGDMPASFEGQNLSLIQVWSDDDFIRLQENLIGHLVTQKRLKLSPTAFIATIDSEMSMISVCNLTGQVILEQSGKPKRVILSADLASFLSVIKPATSL
;
A
#
# COMPACT_ATOMS: atom_id res chain seq x y z
N MET A 1 5.99 23.48 1.63
CA MET A 1 4.89 22.76 2.26
C MET A 1 5.08 21.26 2.09
N THR A 2 5.23 20.55 3.18
CA THR A 2 5.34 19.10 3.15
C THR A 2 3.94 18.51 3.31
N PHE A 3 3.53 17.69 2.34
CA PHE A 3 2.33 16.87 2.51
C PHE A 3 2.60 15.81 3.58
N ASN A 4 1.61 15.51 4.40
CA ASN A 4 1.66 14.30 5.22
C ASN A 4 1.28 13.10 4.33
N VAL A 5 1.45 11.88 4.86
CA VAL A 5 1.18 10.66 4.10
C VAL A 5 -0.30 10.56 3.68
N ALA A 6 -1.22 10.91 4.57
CA ALA A 6 -2.65 10.86 4.25
C ALA A 6 -2.99 11.76 3.07
N GLU A 7 -2.46 12.98 3.05
CA GLU A 7 -2.66 13.93 1.95
C GLU A 7 -2.02 13.42 0.65
N ALA A 8 -0.79 12.91 0.73
CA ALA A 8 -0.07 12.40 -0.44
C ALA A 8 -0.77 11.17 -1.03
N LEU A 9 -1.27 10.28 -0.19
CA LEU A 9 -2.02 9.09 -0.64
C LEU A 9 -3.35 9.51 -1.27
N THR A 10 -4.08 10.43 -0.65
CA THR A 10 -5.34 10.94 -1.18
C THR A 10 -5.13 11.60 -2.55
N ASP A 11 -4.06 12.39 -2.68
CA ASP A 11 -3.73 13.01 -3.96
C ASP A 11 -3.36 11.98 -5.03
N PHE A 12 -2.56 10.99 -4.68
CA PHE A 12 -2.22 9.91 -5.62
C PHE A 12 -3.49 9.18 -6.07
N THR A 13 -4.37 8.83 -5.13
CA THR A 13 -5.61 8.11 -5.44
C THR A 13 -6.49 8.93 -6.38
N ARG A 14 -6.59 10.24 -6.14
CA ARG A 14 -7.32 11.13 -7.03
C ARG A 14 -6.76 11.09 -8.45
N ARG A 15 -5.44 11.18 -8.59
CA ARG A 15 -4.79 11.10 -9.91
C ARG A 15 -5.00 9.75 -10.56
N TYR A 16 -5.00 8.68 -9.78
CA TYR A 16 -5.25 7.32 -10.27
C TYR A 16 -6.69 7.17 -10.80
N VAL A 17 -7.68 7.65 -10.04
CA VAL A 17 -9.08 7.61 -10.46
C VAL A 17 -9.30 8.45 -11.71
N GLU A 18 -8.72 9.65 -11.76
CA GLU A 18 -8.80 10.53 -12.93
C GLU A 18 -8.22 9.87 -14.18
N LEU A 19 -7.11 9.18 -14.04
CA LEU A 19 -6.49 8.46 -15.17
C LEU A 19 -7.43 7.41 -15.75
N TRP A 20 -8.07 6.61 -14.89
CA TRP A 20 -9.07 5.64 -15.31
C TRP A 20 -10.24 6.32 -16.05
N GLN A 21 -10.72 7.43 -15.50
CA GLN A 21 -11.81 8.18 -16.12
C GLN A 21 -11.42 8.71 -17.50
N GLU A 22 -10.21 9.22 -17.64
CA GLU A 22 -9.72 9.73 -18.92
C GLU A 22 -9.54 8.63 -19.96
N GLU A 23 -8.99 7.50 -19.56
CA GLU A 23 -8.68 6.40 -20.49
C GLU A 23 -9.89 5.53 -20.82
N THR A 24 -10.80 5.31 -19.89
CA THR A 24 -11.90 4.35 -20.05
C THR A 24 -13.30 4.95 -19.90
N GLY A 25 -13.41 6.13 -19.33
CA GLY A 25 -14.70 6.73 -18.94
C GLY A 25 -15.34 6.06 -17.73
N LEU A 26 -14.62 5.18 -17.02
CA LEU A 26 -15.13 4.38 -15.93
C LEU A 26 -14.21 4.50 -14.70
N PRO A 27 -14.72 4.18 -13.50
CA PRO A 27 -13.88 4.07 -12.31
C PRO A 27 -12.84 2.95 -12.47
N PRO A 28 -11.84 2.90 -11.59
CA PRO A 28 -10.91 1.78 -11.55
C PRO A 28 -11.63 0.44 -11.52
N ALA A 29 -11.09 -0.52 -12.24
CA ALA A 29 -11.66 -1.85 -12.38
C ALA A 29 -10.65 -2.91 -11.92
N SER A 30 -11.14 -3.98 -11.30
CA SER A 30 -10.31 -5.09 -10.85
C SER A 30 -11.03 -6.41 -11.04
N SER A 31 -10.37 -7.35 -11.70
CA SER A 31 -10.83 -8.74 -11.77
C SER A 31 -10.43 -9.52 -10.53
N ASP A 32 -9.31 -9.17 -9.91
CA ASP A 32 -8.80 -9.85 -8.73
C ASP A 32 -9.70 -9.67 -7.51
N LEU A 33 -10.39 -8.55 -7.44
CA LEU A 33 -11.31 -8.22 -6.34
C LEU A 33 -12.74 -8.67 -6.59
N TYR A 34 -13.02 -9.28 -7.74
CA TYR A 34 -14.35 -9.78 -8.06
C TYR A 34 -14.78 -10.84 -7.04
N GLY A 35 -15.98 -10.67 -6.49
CA GLY A 35 -16.53 -11.60 -5.50
C GLY A 35 -16.07 -11.34 -4.07
N ILE A 36 -15.23 -10.35 -3.83
CA ILE A 36 -14.77 -9.99 -2.48
C ILE A 36 -15.51 -8.72 -2.04
N PRO A 37 -16.38 -8.79 -1.01
CA PRO A 37 -17.19 -7.64 -0.60
C PRO A 37 -16.35 -6.45 -0.12
N SER A 38 -16.80 -5.25 -0.47
CA SER A 38 -16.21 -3.99 0.01
C SER A 38 -17.20 -2.85 -0.18
N SER A 39 -17.13 -1.87 0.73
CA SER A 39 -17.88 -0.62 0.58
C SER A 39 -17.38 0.22 -0.58
N CYS A 40 -16.20 -0.08 -1.12
CA CYS A 40 -15.63 0.62 -2.28
C CYS A 40 -16.33 0.27 -3.59
N ILE A 41 -17.04 -0.85 -3.66
CA ILE A 41 -17.66 -1.31 -4.91
C ILE A 41 -18.79 -0.36 -5.33
N GLU A 42 -18.63 0.24 -6.51
CA GLU A 42 -19.67 1.07 -7.13
C GLU A 42 -20.56 0.24 -8.04
N ARG A 43 -19.96 -0.71 -8.76
CA ARG A 43 -20.68 -1.57 -9.71
C ARG A 43 -19.92 -2.85 -9.95
N THR A 44 -20.65 -3.94 -10.19
CA THR A 44 -20.08 -5.23 -10.57
C THR A 44 -20.47 -5.53 -12.01
N GLY A 45 -19.47 -5.87 -12.83
CA GLY A 45 -19.65 -6.32 -14.20
C GLY A 45 -19.37 -7.81 -14.35
N ASP A 46 -19.12 -8.25 -15.59
CA ASP A 46 -18.75 -9.63 -15.85
C ASP A 46 -17.33 -9.93 -15.40
N GLY A 47 -17.19 -10.55 -14.22
CA GLY A 47 -15.89 -10.92 -13.68
C GLY A 47 -15.02 -9.76 -13.22
N VAL A 48 -15.60 -8.58 -13.03
CA VAL A 48 -14.85 -7.39 -12.66
C VAL A 48 -15.68 -6.51 -11.71
N VAL A 49 -15.02 -5.82 -10.79
CA VAL A 49 -15.64 -4.78 -9.96
C VAL A 49 -15.06 -3.42 -10.31
N TYR A 50 -15.92 -2.39 -10.30
CA TYR A 50 -15.55 -1.00 -10.43
C TYR A 50 -15.64 -0.37 -9.04
N TRP A 51 -14.61 0.38 -8.63
CA TRP A 51 -14.55 0.85 -7.26
C TRP A 51 -14.11 2.32 -7.16
N LEU A 52 -14.43 2.92 -6.03
CA LEU A 52 -13.94 4.23 -5.63
C LEU A 52 -13.47 4.15 -4.17
N PRO A 53 -12.47 4.94 -3.78
CA PRO A 53 -11.97 4.90 -2.41
C PRO A 53 -13.03 5.38 -1.42
N LYS A 54 -12.94 4.86 -0.20
CA LYS A 54 -13.78 5.29 0.93
C LYS A 54 -12.87 5.64 2.10
N LEU A 55 -13.28 6.60 2.89
CA LEU A 55 -12.56 6.93 4.12
C LEU A 55 -12.57 5.71 5.04
N PHE A 56 -11.42 5.43 5.61
CA PHE A 56 -11.25 4.34 6.57
C PHE A 56 -10.57 4.89 7.81
N SER A 57 -11.37 5.17 8.84
CA SER A 57 -10.86 5.69 10.10
C SER A 57 -10.90 4.58 11.14
N VAL A 58 -9.71 4.21 11.63
CA VAL A 58 -9.55 3.18 12.64
C VAL A 58 -8.79 3.78 13.81
N HIS A 59 -9.43 3.88 14.97
CA HIS A 59 -8.82 4.47 16.16
C HIS A 59 -7.60 3.68 16.63
N GLU A 60 -7.64 2.37 16.47
CA GLU A 60 -6.57 1.48 16.91
C GLU A 60 -5.39 1.45 15.94
N LYS A 61 -5.55 1.93 14.73
CA LYS A 61 -4.53 1.89 13.68
C LYS A 61 -3.96 0.47 13.53
N LEU A 62 -2.63 0.36 13.46
CA LEU A 62 -1.94 -0.94 13.41
C LEU A 62 -1.48 -1.39 14.81
N SER A 63 -2.22 -1.06 15.84
CA SER A 63 -1.83 -1.35 17.22
C SER A 63 -1.69 -2.84 17.52
N LYS A 64 -2.42 -3.70 16.82
CA LYS A 64 -2.28 -5.15 16.98
C LYS A 64 -0.89 -5.64 16.58
N VAL A 65 -0.31 -5.05 15.54
CA VAL A 65 1.06 -5.35 15.12
C VAL A 65 2.04 -4.90 16.19
N GLU A 66 1.88 -3.69 16.68
CA GLU A 66 2.75 -3.13 17.70
C GLU A 66 2.70 -3.92 18.99
N THR A 67 1.50 -4.28 19.44
CA THR A 67 1.31 -5.06 20.66
C THR A 67 1.87 -6.48 20.53
N ALA A 68 1.62 -7.14 19.40
CA ALA A 68 2.08 -8.51 19.18
C ALA A 68 3.61 -8.65 19.22
N LEU A 69 4.33 -7.63 18.79
CA LEU A 69 5.78 -7.68 18.62
C LEU A 69 6.54 -6.77 19.59
N ASP A 70 5.82 -6.03 20.42
CA ASP A 70 6.38 -5.03 21.34
C ASP A 70 7.31 -4.06 20.58
N ILE A 71 6.80 -3.50 19.50
CA ILE A 71 7.50 -2.51 18.67
C ILE A 71 6.59 -1.31 18.43
N ARG A 72 7.19 -0.22 17.98
CA ARG A 72 6.46 0.97 17.53
C ARG A 72 6.72 1.16 16.04
N LEU A 73 5.63 1.24 15.26
CA LEU A 73 5.73 1.52 13.84
C LEU A 73 5.83 3.02 13.57
N GLN A 74 6.48 3.39 12.48
CA GLN A 74 6.50 4.76 11.98
C GLN A 74 5.08 5.26 11.79
N ASP A 75 4.81 6.52 12.12
CA ASP A 75 3.49 7.13 11.89
C ASP A 75 3.07 7.06 10.43
N SER A 76 4.04 7.18 9.51
CA SER A 76 3.79 7.08 8.07
C SER A 76 3.19 5.73 7.67
N ILE A 77 3.59 4.66 8.33
CA ILE A 77 3.07 3.31 8.05
C ILE A 77 1.61 3.21 8.51
N HIS A 78 1.31 3.71 9.71
CA HIS A 78 -0.07 3.78 10.20
C HIS A 78 -0.95 4.58 9.23
N ASP A 79 -0.53 5.78 8.91
CA ASP A 79 -1.32 6.69 8.06
C ASP A 79 -1.55 6.10 6.67
N TYR A 80 -0.56 5.40 6.13
CA TYR A 80 -0.69 4.75 4.83
C TYR A 80 -1.83 3.74 4.80
N TYR A 81 -1.97 2.94 5.85
CA TYR A 81 -2.93 1.83 5.86
C TYR A 81 -4.29 2.17 6.47
N VAL A 82 -4.44 3.32 7.15
CA VAL A 82 -5.71 3.67 7.80
C VAL A 82 -6.37 4.93 7.23
N THR A 83 -5.84 5.49 6.16
CA THR A 83 -6.42 6.67 5.53
C THR A 83 -7.68 6.32 4.74
N GLN A 84 -7.67 5.22 4.00
CA GLN A 84 -8.76 4.87 3.11
C GLN A 84 -8.88 3.37 2.90
N LEU A 85 -10.06 2.94 2.46
CA LEU A 85 -10.26 1.66 1.81
C LEU A 85 -10.14 1.87 0.31
N ALA A 86 -9.46 0.98 -0.38
CA ALA A 86 -9.22 1.08 -1.82
C ALA A 86 -8.74 -0.27 -2.37
N GLY A 87 -8.84 -0.44 -3.68
CA GLY A 87 -8.15 -1.54 -4.36
C GLY A 87 -6.67 -1.21 -4.51
N ASP A 88 -5.88 -2.21 -4.82
CA ASP A 88 -4.45 -2.02 -5.12
C ASP A 88 -4.32 -1.13 -6.37
N MET A 89 -3.32 -0.25 -6.36
CA MET A 89 -3.18 0.76 -7.40
C MET A 89 -1.84 0.64 -8.12
N PRO A 90 -1.85 0.20 -9.39
CA PRO A 90 -0.66 0.23 -10.22
C PRO A 90 -0.07 1.62 -10.41
N ALA A 91 1.25 1.67 -10.45
CA ALA A 91 2.01 2.91 -10.60
C ALA A 91 3.38 2.60 -11.20
N SER A 92 4.16 3.64 -11.46
CA SER A 92 5.56 3.51 -11.85
C SER A 92 6.43 4.52 -11.13
N PHE A 93 7.67 4.11 -10.88
CA PHE A 93 8.70 4.95 -10.29
C PHE A 93 9.99 4.73 -11.07
N GLU A 94 10.51 5.77 -11.70
CA GLU A 94 11.75 5.73 -12.49
C GLU A 94 11.81 4.52 -13.44
N GLY A 95 10.71 4.25 -14.14
CA GLY A 95 10.60 3.15 -15.09
C GLY A 95 10.30 1.79 -14.48
N GLN A 96 10.26 1.67 -13.17
CA GLN A 96 9.89 0.44 -12.47
C GLN A 96 8.39 0.41 -12.22
N ASN A 97 7.72 -0.63 -12.71
CA ASN A 97 6.32 -0.85 -12.42
C ASN A 97 6.15 -1.37 -10.99
N LEU A 98 5.12 -0.90 -10.34
CA LEU A 98 4.77 -1.31 -8.98
C LEU A 98 3.25 -1.31 -8.81
N SER A 99 2.76 -1.91 -7.75
CA SER A 99 1.35 -1.82 -7.36
C SER A 99 1.29 -1.51 -5.88
N LEU A 100 0.67 -0.39 -5.54
CA LEU A 100 0.48 0.00 -4.15
C LEU A 100 -0.51 -0.96 -3.48
N ILE A 101 -0.10 -1.52 -2.35
CA ILE A 101 -0.97 -2.38 -1.53
C ILE A 101 -1.90 -1.48 -0.74
N GLN A 102 -3.20 -1.77 -0.81
CA GLN A 102 -4.22 -1.03 -0.08
C GLN A 102 -5.13 -1.99 0.68
N VAL A 103 -5.92 -1.48 1.60
CA VAL A 103 -6.88 -2.26 2.38
C VAL A 103 -8.23 -2.19 1.69
N TRP A 104 -8.75 -3.35 1.27
CA TRP A 104 -10.02 -3.42 0.53
C TRP A 104 -11.24 -3.38 1.44
N SER A 105 -11.14 -3.97 2.62
CA SER A 105 -12.24 -4.14 3.56
C SER A 105 -11.74 -4.32 4.99
N ASP A 106 -12.66 -4.34 5.96
CA ASP A 106 -12.32 -4.61 7.36
C ASP A 106 -11.65 -5.98 7.51
N ASP A 107 -12.15 -7.00 6.81
CA ASP A 107 -11.56 -8.33 6.85
C ASP A 107 -10.14 -8.33 6.26
N ASP A 108 -9.94 -7.57 5.19
CA ASP A 108 -8.63 -7.41 4.57
C ASP A 108 -7.65 -6.70 5.52
N PHE A 109 -8.13 -5.77 6.33
CA PHE A 109 -7.30 -5.10 7.33
C PHE A 109 -6.78 -6.08 8.39
N ILE A 110 -7.59 -7.05 8.78
CA ILE A 110 -7.16 -8.09 9.71
C ILE A 110 -6.04 -8.92 9.08
N ARG A 111 -6.23 -9.35 7.83
CA ARG A 111 -5.21 -10.13 7.10
C ARG A 111 -3.92 -9.34 6.89
N LEU A 112 -4.03 -8.04 6.59
CA LEU A 112 -2.86 -7.18 6.45
C LEU A 112 -2.02 -7.17 7.73
N GLN A 113 -2.67 -7.00 8.87
CA GLN A 113 -1.95 -6.98 10.15
C GLN A 113 -1.28 -8.33 10.44
N GLU A 114 -1.96 -9.43 10.17
CA GLU A 114 -1.38 -10.76 10.31
C GLU A 114 -0.15 -10.95 9.40
N ASN A 115 -0.24 -10.48 8.16
CA ASN A 115 0.85 -10.56 7.20
C ASN A 115 2.04 -9.68 7.62
N LEU A 116 1.77 -8.48 8.14
CA LEU A 116 2.83 -7.61 8.68
C LEU A 116 3.53 -8.25 9.87
N ILE A 117 2.77 -8.87 10.78
CA ILE A 117 3.34 -9.58 11.93
C ILE A 117 4.25 -10.70 11.44
N GLY A 118 3.79 -11.53 10.51
CA GLY A 118 4.60 -12.63 9.95
C GLY A 118 5.87 -12.13 9.30
N HIS A 119 5.79 -11.07 8.53
CA HIS A 119 6.94 -10.42 7.88
C HIS A 119 7.97 -9.93 8.91
N LEU A 120 7.52 -9.23 9.93
CA LEU A 120 8.39 -8.68 10.97
C LEU A 120 9.02 -9.77 11.83
N VAL A 121 8.27 -10.83 12.14
CA VAL A 121 8.81 -12.01 12.87
C VAL A 121 9.94 -12.66 12.06
N THR A 122 9.73 -12.83 10.75
CA THR A 122 10.75 -13.40 9.86
C THR A 122 12.00 -12.53 9.82
N GLN A 123 11.82 -11.21 9.71
CA GLN A 123 12.96 -10.27 9.72
C GLN A 123 13.74 -10.33 11.03
N LYS A 124 13.05 -10.40 12.15
CA LYS A 124 13.71 -10.52 13.46
C LYS A 124 14.52 -11.81 13.55
N ARG A 125 13.96 -12.93 13.08
CA ARG A 125 14.65 -14.23 13.06
C ARG A 125 15.91 -14.16 12.20
N LEU A 126 15.86 -13.47 11.07
CA LEU A 126 16.98 -13.32 10.15
C LEU A 126 17.92 -12.17 10.52
N LYS A 127 17.65 -11.47 11.62
CA LYS A 127 18.43 -10.31 12.10
C LYS A 127 18.49 -9.18 11.08
N LEU A 128 17.39 -8.97 10.36
CA LEU A 128 17.21 -7.86 9.44
C LEU A 128 16.50 -6.72 10.14
N SER A 129 16.79 -5.48 9.75
CA SER A 129 16.08 -4.31 10.28
C SER A 129 14.60 -4.36 9.89
N PRO A 130 13.69 -3.97 10.78
CA PRO A 130 12.26 -4.08 10.52
C PRO A 130 11.78 -3.13 9.43
N THR A 131 10.91 -3.64 8.56
CA THR A 131 10.26 -2.86 7.50
C THR A 131 8.78 -3.19 7.45
N ALA A 132 7.99 -2.29 6.84
CA ALA A 132 6.61 -2.58 6.49
C ALA A 132 6.46 -2.46 4.98
N PHE A 133 6.02 -3.53 4.32
CA PHE A 133 5.78 -3.50 2.87
C PHE A 133 4.61 -2.58 2.54
N ILE A 134 4.70 -1.89 1.39
CA ILE A 134 3.66 -0.99 0.89
C ILE A 134 3.32 -1.23 -0.57
N ALA A 135 4.19 -1.91 -1.33
CA ALA A 135 3.95 -2.16 -2.74
C ALA A 135 4.64 -3.43 -3.19
N THR A 136 4.06 -4.04 -4.22
CA THR A 136 4.67 -5.17 -4.94
C THR A 136 5.29 -4.67 -6.23
N ILE A 137 6.24 -5.44 -6.76
CA ILE A 137 6.80 -5.23 -8.09
C ILE A 137 6.71 -6.55 -8.87
N ASP A 138 7.18 -6.58 -10.11
CA ASP A 138 7.07 -7.75 -10.99
C ASP A 138 7.78 -8.99 -10.44
N SER A 139 8.74 -8.82 -9.55
CA SER A 139 9.45 -9.93 -8.93
C SER A 139 8.78 -10.35 -7.63
N GLU A 140 8.40 -11.62 -7.50
CA GLU A 140 7.79 -12.15 -6.28
C GLU A 140 8.75 -12.10 -5.07
N MET A 141 10.05 -12.01 -5.33
CA MET A 141 11.07 -11.99 -4.28
C MET A 141 11.38 -10.59 -3.76
N SER A 142 10.84 -9.56 -4.40
CA SER A 142 11.15 -8.17 -4.07
C SER A 142 9.88 -7.40 -3.72
N MET A 143 10.05 -6.37 -2.90
CA MET A 143 8.96 -5.50 -2.47
C MET A 143 9.46 -4.09 -2.19
N ILE A 144 8.56 -3.14 -2.22
CA ILE A 144 8.84 -1.78 -1.79
C ILE A 144 8.28 -1.64 -0.37
N SER A 145 9.08 -1.13 0.54
CA SER A 145 8.76 -1.07 1.97
C SER A 145 9.19 0.24 2.58
N VAL A 146 8.65 0.53 3.75
CA VAL A 146 9.13 1.63 4.60
C VAL A 146 10.01 1.04 5.69
N CYS A 147 11.24 1.56 5.80
CA CYS A 147 12.14 1.17 6.88
C CYS A 147 11.62 1.72 8.20
N ASN A 148 11.38 0.83 9.16
CA ASN A 148 10.81 1.25 10.45
C ASN A 148 11.79 2.01 11.33
N LEU A 149 13.09 1.96 11.03
CA LEU A 149 14.10 2.70 11.79
C LEU A 149 14.29 4.13 11.28
N THR A 150 14.17 4.33 9.96
CA THR A 150 14.50 5.61 9.32
C THR A 150 13.30 6.32 8.67
N GLY A 151 12.23 5.60 8.36
CA GLY A 151 11.12 6.13 7.58
C GLY A 151 11.36 6.18 6.08
N GLN A 152 12.55 5.77 5.62
CA GLN A 152 12.88 5.77 4.19
C GLN A 152 12.08 4.72 3.45
N VAL A 153 11.75 5.02 2.19
CA VAL A 153 11.16 4.04 1.26
C VAL A 153 12.29 3.30 0.57
N ILE A 154 12.24 1.98 0.64
CA ILE A 154 13.32 1.11 0.13
C ILE A 154 12.76 0.03 -0.78
N LEU A 155 13.59 -0.43 -1.70
CA LEU A 155 13.38 -1.66 -2.45
C LEU A 155 14.20 -2.75 -1.76
N GLU A 156 13.55 -3.84 -1.37
CA GLU A 156 14.20 -4.94 -0.68
C GLU A 156 13.83 -6.28 -1.29
N GLN A 157 14.69 -7.27 -1.10
CA GLN A 157 14.41 -8.65 -1.44
C GLN A 157 14.07 -9.42 -0.17
N SER A 158 13.03 -10.25 -0.25
CA SER A 158 12.59 -11.05 0.88
C SER A 158 13.74 -11.91 1.42
N GLY A 159 14.01 -11.81 2.72
CA GLY A 159 15.04 -12.60 3.39
C GLY A 159 16.48 -12.20 3.09
N LYS A 160 16.70 -11.09 2.38
CA LYS A 160 18.04 -10.60 2.01
C LYS A 160 18.33 -9.25 2.68
N PRO A 161 19.60 -8.99 3.04
CA PRO A 161 19.95 -7.70 3.68
C PRO A 161 20.09 -6.53 2.70
N LYS A 162 20.22 -6.80 1.40
CA LYS A 162 20.42 -5.76 0.40
C LYS A 162 19.17 -4.90 0.25
N ARG A 163 19.34 -3.59 0.33
CA ARG A 163 18.26 -2.61 0.20
C ARG A 163 18.72 -1.42 -0.62
N VAL A 164 17.80 -0.89 -1.44
CA VAL A 164 18.05 0.32 -2.24
C VAL A 164 17.08 1.39 -1.75
N ILE A 165 17.62 2.56 -1.40
CA ILE A 165 16.78 3.69 -0.96
C ILE A 165 16.15 4.32 -2.19
N LEU A 166 14.81 4.39 -2.20
CA LEU A 166 14.05 5.01 -3.29
C LEU A 166 13.64 6.44 -2.96
N SER A 167 13.37 6.73 -1.70
CA SER A 167 12.94 8.05 -1.26
C SER A 167 13.27 8.27 0.21
N ALA A 168 13.45 9.52 0.60
CA ALA A 168 13.75 9.88 1.97
C ALA A 168 12.57 9.62 2.92
N ASP A 169 11.33 9.69 2.41
CA ASP A 169 10.11 9.45 3.19
C ASP A 169 8.95 9.02 2.28
N LEU A 170 7.91 8.48 2.90
CA LEU A 170 6.77 7.93 2.17
C LEU A 170 5.93 9.00 1.48
N ALA A 171 5.73 10.15 2.12
CA ALA A 171 4.94 11.23 1.51
C ALA A 171 5.60 11.72 0.21
N SER A 172 6.90 11.89 0.21
CA SER A 172 7.67 12.27 -0.99
C SER A 172 7.58 11.21 -2.08
N PHE A 173 7.68 9.93 -1.70
CA PHE A 173 7.56 8.83 -2.65
C PHE A 173 6.19 8.83 -3.34
N LEU A 174 5.11 8.93 -2.55
CA LEU A 174 3.74 8.96 -3.09
C LEU A 174 3.49 10.16 -3.99
N SER A 175 4.20 11.27 -3.76
CA SER A 175 4.04 12.49 -4.56
C SER A 175 4.70 12.40 -5.93
N VAL A 176 5.72 11.55 -6.10
CA VAL A 176 6.46 11.46 -7.37
C VAL A 176 6.12 10.25 -8.22
N ILE A 177 5.52 9.20 -7.66
CA ILE A 177 5.12 8.03 -8.46
C ILE A 177 3.97 8.41 -9.39
N LYS A 178 3.90 7.75 -10.53
CA LYS A 178 2.91 8.02 -11.57
C LYS A 178 1.87 6.90 -11.58
N PRO A 179 0.56 7.23 -11.50
CA PRO A 179 -0.46 6.20 -11.61
C PRO A 179 -0.44 5.54 -12.99
N ALA A 180 -0.84 4.29 -13.04
CA ALA A 180 -0.96 3.52 -14.29
C ALA A 180 -2.23 2.70 -14.24
N THR A 181 -2.91 2.62 -15.38
CA THR A 181 -4.01 1.66 -15.52
C THR A 181 -3.36 0.33 -15.89
N SER A 182 -3.34 -0.60 -14.95
CA SER A 182 -2.78 -1.91 -15.20
C SER A 182 -3.71 -2.73 -16.07
N LEU A 183 -3.14 -3.40 -16.99
CA LEU A 183 -3.82 -4.43 -17.78
C LEU A 183 -3.04 -5.73 -17.68
#